data_d09a68904bf484176315574b5df0063d
#
_entry.id   d09a68904bf484176315574b5df0063d
#
_cell.length_a   1.000
_cell.length_b   1.000
_cell.length_c   1.000
_cell.angle_alpha   90.00
_cell.angle_beta   90.00
_cell.angle_gamma   90.00
#
_symmetry.space_group_name_H-M   'P 1'
#
loop_
_entity.id
_entity.type
_entity.pdbx_description
1 polymer ?
#
loop_
_entity_poly.entity_id
_entity_poly.type
_entity_poly.pdbx_seq_one_letter_code
_entity_poly.pdbx_strand_id
1 'polypeptide(L)'
;MTSRLALYATVAATALLATDIGAWAQTYEVTKLVPGSAFHGVHGLGVDKSGRLFAGSVAGATLYEVDRANGTAKVAVAAPEGMADDIAFAPDGTMAWTGFLTGDLYSRKGDGPVKKLASGLPGINSLAYRKDGRLYATQVFLGDALYEIDTEGAKPPRKIMEKMGGLNGFEFGPDDKLYGPLWFKGQVARVDVDKGELSVVADGFKIPAAVNFDSKGNLFVVDTALGQLVKVDPKTGAKKVAAQLKASLDNLAIDDKDRIFVSNMADNGIQEVDPETGTTKQVIIGKLALPSGIAVVSDGAKDTIYVADLFAYRTVDGATGEVTEVARMHADGVPLEYPMSATAKGDTVLLSSWFTGTVQVVDRKTGKTKEMLHEFKAPHDAVMLDDGSILVNELGSKSLIRASGEHGKDRTAIVGGLEGPIGMAAAGKDSVYVTEAFAGVVSKIGTNGERTVVAKDLKMPEGIAVASDGRLVVAEVGAKRLVSIDPNSGTVTEIAGNLPIGLPANPGGLPTNIPTGVGVGASGTIYFSSDVENAIYKVTKK
;
A
#
# COMPACT_ATOMS: atom_id res chain seq x y z
N MET A 1 43.71 -22.52 -75.93
CA MET A 1 44.76 -21.52 -75.65
C MET A 1 44.17 -20.54 -74.68
N THR A 2 44.50 -20.65 -73.45
CA THR A 2 43.88 -20.05 -72.28
C THR A 2 44.83 -19.06 -71.64
N SER A 3 44.48 -17.80 -71.56
CA SER A 3 45.24 -16.80 -70.80
C SER A 3 44.44 -16.40 -69.58
N ARG A 4 45.02 -16.59 -68.40
CA ARG A 4 44.50 -16.15 -67.09
C ARG A 4 44.91 -14.71 -66.85
N LEU A 5 43.91 -13.85 -66.60
CA LEU A 5 44.15 -12.52 -65.99
C LEU A 5 43.97 -12.66 -64.48
N ALA A 6 45.01 -12.25 -63.75
CA ALA A 6 44.97 -12.08 -62.29
C ALA A 6 44.58 -10.66 -61.95
N LEU A 7 43.56 -10.52 -61.12
CA LEU A 7 43.11 -9.22 -60.59
C LEU A 7 43.71 -9.03 -59.19
N TYR A 8 44.51 -7.98 -59.03
CA TYR A 8 45.02 -7.55 -57.70
C TYR A 8 43.95 -6.62 -57.09
N ALA A 9 43.39 -7.03 -55.95
CA ALA A 9 42.59 -6.17 -55.13
C ALA A 9 43.44 -5.52 -54.04
N THR A 10 43.57 -4.21 -54.10
CA THR A 10 44.25 -3.36 -53.11
C THR A 10 43.24 -3.08 -51.97
N VAL A 11 43.50 -3.62 -50.77
CA VAL A 11 42.71 -3.29 -49.59
C VAL A 11 43.32 -2.04 -48.95
N ALA A 12 42.61 -0.92 -49.00
CA ALA A 12 42.89 0.30 -48.27
C ALA A 12 42.38 0.14 -46.82
N ALA A 13 43.28 -0.01 -45.86
CA ALA A 13 42.91 0.00 -44.45
C ALA A 13 42.73 1.45 -43.99
N THR A 14 41.48 1.87 -43.81
CA THR A 14 41.14 3.12 -43.13
C THR A 14 41.18 2.88 -41.63
N ALA A 15 42.25 3.37 -40.97
CA ALA A 15 42.29 3.40 -39.51
C ALA A 15 41.31 4.44 -38.99
N LEU A 16 40.19 4.00 -38.44
CA LEU A 16 39.33 4.81 -37.57
C LEU A 16 40.06 4.99 -36.24
N LEU A 17 40.53 6.21 -36.00
CA LEU A 17 40.89 6.67 -34.66
C LEU A 17 39.62 6.75 -33.83
N ALA A 18 39.31 5.72 -33.08
CA ALA A 18 38.35 5.79 -31.99
C ALA A 18 38.98 6.66 -30.89
N THR A 19 38.55 7.89 -30.79
CA THR A 19 38.79 8.67 -29.58
C THR A 19 37.95 8.05 -28.46
N ASP A 20 38.62 7.25 -27.63
CA ASP A 20 38.10 6.82 -26.34
C ASP A 20 37.88 8.08 -25.48
N ILE A 21 36.67 8.63 -25.54
CA ILE A 21 36.16 9.48 -24.45
C ILE A 21 35.69 8.46 -23.40
N GLY A 22 36.64 8.01 -22.59
CA GLY A 22 36.38 7.25 -21.38
C GLY A 22 35.61 8.11 -20.40
N ALA A 23 34.32 8.24 -20.57
CA ALA A 23 33.41 8.54 -19.49
C ALA A 23 33.55 7.40 -18.50
N TRP A 24 34.28 7.63 -17.42
CA TRP A 24 34.30 6.72 -16.27
C TRP A 24 32.86 6.65 -15.75
N ALA A 25 32.07 5.69 -16.25
CA ALA A 25 30.78 5.38 -15.68
C ALA A 25 31.04 4.97 -14.24
N GLN A 26 30.62 5.82 -13.30
CA GLN A 26 30.63 5.48 -11.88
C GLN A 26 29.82 4.20 -11.74
N THR A 27 30.47 3.08 -11.44
CA THR A 27 29.78 1.82 -11.23
C THR A 27 29.22 1.80 -9.83
N TYR A 28 27.90 1.66 -9.74
CA TYR A 28 27.18 1.49 -8.48
C TYR A 28 26.89 0.00 -8.25
N GLU A 29 26.85 -0.37 -6.99
CA GLU A 29 26.37 -1.67 -6.56
C GLU A 29 24.98 -1.51 -5.91
N VAL A 30 24.00 -2.29 -6.38
CA VAL A 30 22.64 -2.33 -5.85
C VAL A 30 22.47 -3.60 -5.02
N THR A 31 22.15 -3.45 -3.75
CA THR A 31 21.95 -4.58 -2.83
C THR A 31 20.58 -4.47 -2.13
N LYS A 32 19.93 -5.61 -1.90
CA LYS A 32 18.68 -5.65 -1.15
C LYS A 32 19.00 -5.61 0.35
N LEU A 33 18.72 -4.48 1.01
CA LEU A 33 18.99 -4.24 2.43
C LEU A 33 17.94 -4.92 3.32
N VAL A 34 16.65 -4.73 3.00
CA VAL A 34 15.54 -5.42 3.67
C VAL A 34 14.88 -6.33 2.65
N PRO A 35 14.76 -7.64 2.93
CA PRO A 35 14.12 -8.58 2.01
C PRO A 35 12.65 -8.23 1.82
N GLY A 36 12.15 -8.48 0.62
CA GLY A 36 10.77 -8.29 0.26
C GLY A 36 9.80 -9.27 0.92
N SER A 37 8.51 -9.01 0.74
CA SER A 37 7.42 -9.86 1.20
C SER A 37 6.49 -10.23 0.04
N ALA A 38 5.71 -11.28 0.23
CA ALA A 38 4.86 -11.82 -0.84
C ALA A 38 3.65 -10.95 -1.17
N PHE A 39 3.08 -10.27 -0.16
CA PHE A 39 1.87 -9.48 -0.31
C PHE A 39 2.19 -7.99 -0.30
N HIS A 40 1.27 -7.18 -0.85
CA HIS A 40 1.29 -5.72 -0.78
C HIS A 40 0.19 -5.23 0.18
N GLY A 41 0.34 -5.54 1.47
CA GLY A 41 -0.71 -5.38 2.46
C GLY A 41 -1.80 -6.44 2.26
N VAL A 42 -1.75 -7.50 3.06
CA VAL A 42 -2.74 -8.58 3.00
C VAL A 42 -4.04 -8.12 3.67
N HIS A 43 -5.15 -8.39 2.99
CA HIS A 43 -6.51 -8.11 3.45
C HIS A 43 -7.33 -9.39 3.56
N GLY A 44 -8.19 -9.65 2.59
CA GLY A 44 -9.12 -10.75 2.57
C GLY A 44 -8.51 -12.13 2.62
N LEU A 45 -9.20 -13.04 3.25
CA LEU A 45 -8.86 -14.45 3.29
C LEU A 45 -10.05 -15.30 2.84
N GLY A 46 -9.76 -16.43 2.21
CA GLY A 46 -10.75 -17.44 1.89
C GLY A 46 -10.13 -18.82 1.83
N VAL A 47 -10.87 -19.84 2.28
CA VAL A 47 -10.46 -21.24 2.15
C VAL A 47 -11.49 -21.98 1.31
N ASP A 48 -11.01 -22.66 0.26
CA ASP A 48 -11.91 -23.48 -0.56
C ASP A 48 -12.18 -24.85 0.06
N LYS A 49 -13.12 -25.59 -0.53
CA LYS A 49 -13.51 -26.93 -0.04
C LYS A 49 -12.39 -27.97 -0.09
N SER A 50 -11.32 -27.72 -0.86
CA SER A 50 -10.12 -28.59 -0.88
C SER A 50 -9.11 -28.21 0.20
N GLY A 51 -9.36 -27.14 0.94
CA GLY A 51 -8.50 -26.60 1.99
C GLY A 51 -7.38 -25.70 1.47
N ARG A 52 -7.45 -25.19 0.21
CA ARG A 52 -6.51 -24.19 -0.30
C ARG A 52 -6.86 -22.84 0.32
N LEU A 53 -5.83 -22.16 0.83
CA LEU A 53 -5.93 -20.83 1.40
C LEU A 53 -5.62 -19.78 0.32
N PHE A 54 -6.50 -18.80 0.20
CA PHE A 54 -6.34 -17.64 -0.67
C PHE A 54 -6.23 -16.37 0.16
N ALA A 55 -5.45 -15.42 -0.35
CA ALA A 55 -5.23 -14.13 0.29
C ALA A 55 -5.31 -13.01 -0.75
N GLY A 56 -5.96 -11.92 -0.40
CA GLY A 56 -6.12 -10.74 -1.24
C GLY A 56 -5.22 -9.60 -0.82
N SER A 57 -4.84 -8.77 -1.79
CA SER A 57 -4.16 -7.50 -1.58
C SER A 57 -4.88 -6.39 -2.35
N VAL A 58 -5.32 -5.37 -1.62
CA VAL A 58 -5.97 -4.19 -2.22
C VAL A 58 -4.94 -3.33 -2.96
N ALA A 59 -3.87 -2.94 -2.27
CA ALA A 59 -2.85 -2.05 -2.85
C ALA A 59 -2.07 -2.71 -3.99
N GLY A 60 -1.80 -4.02 -3.89
CA GLY A 60 -1.16 -4.80 -4.96
C GLY A 60 -2.12 -5.27 -6.05
N ALA A 61 -3.41 -5.03 -5.90
CA ALA A 61 -4.46 -5.48 -6.82
C ALA A 61 -4.33 -6.96 -7.24
N THR A 62 -3.88 -7.80 -6.33
CA THR A 62 -3.52 -9.19 -6.62
C THR A 62 -4.14 -10.15 -5.62
N LEU A 63 -4.67 -11.26 -6.14
CA LEU A 63 -5.16 -12.39 -5.36
C LEU A 63 -4.13 -13.53 -5.43
N TYR A 64 -3.81 -14.10 -4.28
CA TYR A 64 -2.78 -15.12 -4.13
C TYR A 64 -3.37 -16.44 -3.63
N GLU A 65 -2.76 -17.56 -4.01
CA GLU A 65 -2.88 -18.84 -3.34
C GLU A 65 -1.67 -19.03 -2.41
N VAL A 66 -1.93 -19.38 -1.15
CA VAL A 66 -0.92 -19.47 -0.09
C VAL A 66 -0.55 -20.93 0.18
N ASP A 67 0.73 -21.26 0.04
CA ASP A 67 1.28 -22.53 0.49
C ASP A 67 1.59 -22.47 1.98
N ARG A 68 0.68 -23.05 2.78
CA ARG A 68 0.77 -23.08 4.24
C ARG A 68 1.93 -23.92 4.78
N ALA A 69 2.45 -24.85 3.99
CA ALA A 69 3.54 -25.71 4.42
C ALA A 69 4.89 -25.00 4.32
N ASN A 70 5.08 -24.22 3.25
CA ASN A 70 6.34 -23.55 2.94
C ASN A 70 6.34 -22.05 3.26
N GLY A 71 5.19 -21.47 3.64
CA GLY A 71 5.08 -20.04 3.91
C GLY A 71 5.33 -19.17 2.67
N THR A 72 4.88 -19.62 1.50
CA THR A 72 5.01 -18.92 0.22
C THR A 72 3.66 -18.62 -0.39
N ALA A 73 3.61 -17.68 -1.32
CA ALA A 73 2.40 -17.34 -2.04
C ALA A 73 2.69 -17.26 -3.55
N LYS A 74 1.72 -17.69 -4.36
CA LYS A 74 1.75 -17.54 -5.82
C LYS A 74 0.54 -16.73 -6.27
N VAL A 75 0.71 -15.96 -7.34
CA VAL A 75 -0.37 -15.19 -7.95
C VAL A 75 -1.42 -16.14 -8.51
N ALA A 76 -2.65 -16.03 -8.02
CA ALA A 76 -3.83 -16.74 -8.53
C ALA A 76 -4.60 -15.88 -9.55
N VAL A 77 -4.75 -14.57 -9.27
CA VAL A 77 -5.28 -13.58 -10.20
C VAL A 77 -4.39 -12.34 -10.13
N ALA A 78 -3.85 -11.93 -11.26
CA ALA A 78 -2.96 -10.77 -11.34
C ALA A 78 -3.75 -9.44 -11.35
N ALA A 79 -3.03 -8.34 -11.12
CA ALA A 79 -3.54 -6.99 -11.30
C ALA A 79 -4.01 -6.75 -12.75
N PRO A 80 -5.07 -5.94 -12.96
CA PRO A 80 -5.85 -5.22 -11.95
C PRO A 80 -7.02 -6.04 -11.37
N GLU A 81 -7.39 -7.16 -11.97
CA GLU A 81 -8.60 -7.94 -11.64
C GLU A 81 -8.46 -8.72 -10.32
N GLY A 82 -7.22 -8.93 -9.86
CA GLY A 82 -6.92 -9.66 -8.62
C GLY A 82 -7.05 -8.83 -7.34
N MET A 83 -7.45 -7.56 -7.41
CA MET A 83 -7.72 -6.79 -6.20
C MET A 83 -8.77 -7.52 -5.37
N ALA A 84 -8.41 -7.91 -4.14
CA ALA A 84 -9.31 -8.63 -3.27
C ALA A 84 -9.22 -8.09 -1.83
N ASP A 85 -10.28 -7.40 -1.42
CA ASP A 85 -10.44 -6.98 -0.02
C ASP A 85 -11.09 -8.10 0.79
N ASP A 86 -11.97 -8.90 0.16
CA ASP A 86 -12.54 -10.11 0.73
C ASP A 86 -12.75 -11.18 -0.35
N ILE A 87 -12.83 -12.47 0.08
CA ILE A 87 -12.90 -13.64 -0.79
C ILE A 87 -13.94 -14.62 -0.25
N ALA A 88 -14.90 -15.03 -1.07
CA ALA A 88 -15.91 -16.04 -0.72
C ALA A 88 -16.02 -17.16 -1.75
N PHE A 89 -16.48 -18.32 -1.31
CA PHE A 89 -16.71 -19.49 -2.16
C PHE A 89 -18.19 -19.89 -2.17
N ALA A 90 -18.73 -20.03 -3.38
CA ALA A 90 -20.08 -20.56 -3.57
C ALA A 90 -20.18 -22.06 -3.20
N PRO A 91 -21.40 -22.59 -2.97
CA PRO A 91 -21.60 -24.02 -2.75
C PRO A 91 -21.06 -24.92 -3.87
N ASP A 92 -21.00 -24.42 -5.11
CA ASP A 92 -20.46 -25.13 -6.28
C ASP A 92 -18.94 -24.98 -6.47
N GLY A 93 -18.26 -24.25 -5.55
CA GLY A 93 -16.83 -23.97 -5.57
C GLY A 93 -16.41 -22.77 -6.42
N THR A 94 -17.35 -21.98 -6.96
CA THR A 94 -17.03 -20.72 -7.63
C THR A 94 -16.50 -19.71 -6.60
N MET A 95 -15.32 -19.15 -6.84
CA MET A 95 -14.72 -18.10 -6.02
C MET A 95 -15.24 -16.74 -6.48
N ALA A 96 -15.55 -15.84 -5.54
CA ALA A 96 -15.82 -14.43 -5.81
C ALA A 96 -14.97 -13.55 -4.89
N TRP A 97 -14.67 -12.31 -5.33
CA TRP A 97 -13.88 -11.34 -4.56
C TRP A 97 -14.25 -9.90 -4.89
N THR A 98 -13.90 -8.99 -3.99
CA THR A 98 -14.25 -7.56 -4.05
C THR A 98 -13.05 -6.70 -4.43
N GLY A 99 -13.19 -5.83 -5.44
CA GLY A 99 -12.22 -4.82 -5.82
C GLY A 99 -12.51 -3.49 -5.13
N PHE A 100 -12.01 -3.29 -3.92
CA PHE A 100 -12.33 -2.16 -3.05
C PHE A 100 -12.17 -0.78 -3.72
N LEU A 101 -11.00 -0.51 -4.32
CA LEU A 101 -10.71 0.79 -4.94
C LEU A 101 -11.40 0.96 -6.30
N THR A 102 -11.56 -0.12 -7.06
CA THR A 102 -12.18 -0.06 -8.39
C THR A 102 -13.70 -0.06 -8.33
N GLY A 103 -14.29 -0.53 -7.23
CA GLY A 103 -15.73 -0.70 -7.09
C GLY A 103 -16.28 -1.85 -7.91
N ASP A 104 -15.44 -2.80 -8.27
CA ASP A 104 -15.78 -3.98 -9.07
C ASP A 104 -15.92 -5.22 -8.19
N LEU A 105 -16.73 -6.16 -8.63
CA LEU A 105 -16.86 -7.49 -8.03
C LEU A 105 -16.66 -8.54 -9.11
N TYR A 106 -15.84 -9.53 -8.79
CA TYR A 106 -15.43 -10.56 -9.74
C TYR A 106 -15.76 -11.97 -9.25
N SER A 107 -15.78 -12.92 -10.18
CA SER A 107 -15.85 -14.35 -9.87
C SER A 107 -15.02 -15.18 -10.84
N ARG A 108 -14.67 -16.42 -10.40
CA ARG A 108 -13.99 -17.41 -11.23
C ARG A 108 -14.31 -18.82 -10.74
N LYS A 109 -14.59 -19.73 -11.66
CA LYS A 109 -14.77 -21.15 -11.35
C LYS A 109 -13.49 -21.92 -11.70
N GLY A 110 -12.84 -22.49 -10.70
CA GLY A 110 -11.54 -23.17 -10.89
C GLY A 110 -10.50 -22.26 -11.52
N ASP A 111 -9.83 -22.74 -12.55
CA ASP A 111 -8.84 -21.97 -13.34
C ASP A 111 -9.46 -21.34 -14.61
N GLY A 112 -10.79 -21.23 -14.67
CA GLY A 112 -11.50 -20.60 -15.78
C GLY A 112 -11.26 -19.09 -15.88
N PRO A 113 -11.89 -18.41 -16.85
CA PRO A 113 -11.74 -16.97 -17.01
C PRO A 113 -12.36 -16.19 -15.84
N VAL A 114 -11.77 -15.04 -15.53
CA VAL A 114 -12.34 -14.06 -14.59
C VAL A 114 -13.59 -13.45 -15.22
N LYS A 115 -14.67 -13.39 -14.46
CA LYS A 115 -15.94 -12.78 -14.82
C LYS A 115 -16.21 -11.60 -13.90
N LYS A 116 -16.52 -10.43 -14.46
CA LYS A 116 -16.97 -9.27 -13.68
C LYS A 116 -18.47 -9.40 -13.41
N LEU A 117 -18.87 -9.40 -12.15
CA LEU A 117 -20.27 -9.54 -11.71
C LEU A 117 -20.96 -8.18 -11.52
N ALA A 118 -20.23 -7.19 -11.03
CA ALA A 118 -20.75 -5.86 -10.78
C ALA A 118 -19.63 -4.81 -10.92
N SER A 119 -20.02 -3.54 -11.08
CA SER A 119 -19.13 -2.38 -11.09
C SER A 119 -19.83 -1.13 -10.54
N GLY A 120 -19.05 -0.06 -10.31
CA GLY A 120 -19.59 1.22 -9.85
C GLY A 120 -19.99 1.24 -8.36
N LEU A 121 -19.40 0.39 -7.55
CA LEU A 121 -19.59 0.29 -6.11
C LEU A 121 -18.29 0.62 -5.34
N PRO A 122 -17.74 1.86 -5.41
CA PRO A 122 -16.49 2.20 -4.75
C PRO A 122 -16.58 1.88 -3.25
N GLY A 123 -15.52 1.29 -2.71
CA GLY A 123 -15.52 0.79 -1.34
C GLY A 123 -16.29 -0.52 -1.17
N ILE A 124 -16.55 -1.27 -2.26
CA ILE A 124 -17.06 -2.65 -2.15
C ILE A 124 -16.01 -3.47 -1.38
N ASN A 125 -16.39 -3.93 -0.18
CA ASN A 125 -15.47 -4.45 0.80
C ASN A 125 -15.67 -5.95 1.00
N SER A 126 -16.76 -6.37 1.61
CA SER A 126 -16.99 -7.75 2.00
C SER A 126 -18.05 -8.43 1.18
N LEU A 127 -17.98 -9.76 1.10
CA LEU A 127 -18.97 -10.57 0.39
C LEU A 127 -19.13 -11.95 1.05
N ALA A 128 -20.34 -12.53 0.90
CA ALA A 128 -20.59 -13.93 1.27
C ALA A 128 -21.67 -14.56 0.40
N TYR A 129 -21.52 -15.84 0.16
CA TYR A 129 -22.59 -16.65 -0.44
C TYR A 129 -23.51 -17.20 0.63
N ARG A 130 -24.80 -17.07 0.40
CA ARG A 130 -25.81 -17.83 1.14
C ARG A 130 -25.83 -19.29 0.65
N LYS A 131 -26.30 -20.21 1.45
CA LYS A 131 -26.35 -21.64 1.09
C LYS A 131 -27.18 -21.97 -0.17
N ASP A 132 -28.12 -21.09 -0.55
CA ASP A 132 -28.92 -21.20 -1.79
C ASP A 132 -28.19 -20.68 -3.03
N GLY A 133 -26.93 -20.23 -2.89
CA GLY A 133 -26.07 -19.73 -3.96
C GLY A 133 -26.20 -18.24 -4.24
N ARG A 134 -27.09 -17.50 -3.55
CA ARG A 134 -27.16 -16.04 -3.68
C ARG A 134 -25.94 -15.37 -3.07
N LEU A 135 -25.44 -14.36 -3.74
CA LEU A 135 -24.26 -13.59 -3.35
C LEU A 135 -24.67 -12.23 -2.80
N TYR A 136 -24.07 -11.85 -1.67
CA TYR A 136 -24.27 -10.55 -1.04
C TYR A 136 -22.94 -9.86 -0.87
N ALA A 137 -22.94 -8.52 -0.97
CA ALA A 137 -21.72 -7.71 -0.80
C ALA A 137 -22.04 -6.36 -0.17
N THR A 138 -21.05 -5.77 0.54
CA THR A 138 -21.20 -4.48 1.21
C THR A 138 -20.20 -3.46 0.72
N GLN A 139 -20.62 -2.20 0.73
CA GLN A 139 -19.71 -1.04 0.68
C GLN A 139 -19.39 -0.60 2.10
N VAL A 140 -18.12 -0.30 2.38
CA VAL A 140 -17.63 0.31 3.62
C VAL A 140 -16.63 1.41 3.26
N PHE A 141 -16.48 2.43 4.10
CA PHE A 141 -15.61 3.62 3.94
C PHE A 141 -16.00 4.58 2.81
N LEU A 142 -16.18 4.10 1.59
CA LEU A 142 -16.60 4.91 0.43
C LEU A 142 -18.09 4.73 0.11
N GLY A 143 -18.82 4.12 1.02
CA GLY A 143 -20.25 3.87 1.03
C GLY A 143 -20.63 3.14 2.31
N ASP A 144 -21.93 2.89 2.54
CA ASP A 144 -22.44 2.10 3.69
C ASP A 144 -23.75 1.45 3.26
N ALA A 145 -23.67 0.38 2.46
CA ALA A 145 -24.84 -0.31 1.94
C ALA A 145 -24.57 -1.81 1.71
N LEU A 146 -25.63 -2.62 1.87
CA LEU A 146 -25.67 -4.06 1.57
C LEU A 146 -26.44 -4.29 0.27
N TYR A 147 -25.87 -5.10 -0.61
CA TYR A 147 -26.44 -5.48 -1.90
C TYR A 147 -26.55 -6.99 -2.05
N GLU A 148 -27.57 -7.43 -2.81
CA GLU A 148 -27.59 -8.73 -3.45
C GLU A 148 -27.02 -8.58 -4.86
N ILE A 149 -26.09 -9.45 -5.21
CA ILE A 149 -25.34 -9.44 -6.47
C ILE A 149 -25.81 -10.57 -7.37
N ASP A 150 -26.11 -10.25 -8.62
CA ASP A 150 -26.41 -11.28 -9.62
C ASP A 150 -25.14 -12.06 -9.98
N THR A 151 -25.11 -13.34 -9.68
CA THR A 151 -23.96 -14.23 -9.93
C THR A 151 -23.68 -14.45 -11.43
N GLU A 152 -24.67 -14.11 -12.28
CA GLU A 152 -24.45 -14.08 -13.72
C GLU A 152 -23.98 -12.72 -14.26
N GLY A 153 -23.96 -11.68 -13.42
CA GLY A 153 -23.54 -10.33 -13.82
C GLY A 153 -24.42 -9.68 -14.88
N ALA A 154 -25.62 -10.21 -15.08
CA ALA A 154 -26.57 -9.72 -16.09
C ALA A 154 -27.48 -8.61 -15.56
N LYS A 155 -27.64 -8.51 -14.25
CA LYS A 155 -28.50 -7.54 -13.58
C LYS A 155 -27.67 -6.63 -12.66
N PRO A 156 -28.08 -5.35 -12.50
CA PRO A 156 -27.41 -4.45 -11.55
C PRO A 156 -27.60 -4.94 -10.11
N PRO A 157 -26.66 -4.60 -9.22
CA PRO A 157 -26.77 -4.89 -7.78
C PRO A 157 -28.09 -4.38 -7.18
N ARG A 158 -28.76 -5.22 -6.42
CA ARG A 158 -30.01 -4.87 -5.72
C ARG A 158 -29.69 -4.43 -4.29
N LYS A 159 -29.86 -3.13 -3.99
CA LYS A 159 -29.67 -2.61 -2.64
C LYS A 159 -30.72 -3.19 -1.69
N ILE A 160 -30.27 -3.73 -0.54
CA ILE A 160 -31.11 -4.27 0.53
C ILE A 160 -31.30 -3.26 1.65
N MET A 161 -30.19 -2.68 2.13
CA MET A 161 -30.20 -1.68 3.19
C MET A 161 -28.95 -0.79 3.12
N GLU A 162 -28.98 0.32 3.85
CA GLU A 162 -27.91 1.30 3.91
C GLU A 162 -27.79 1.94 5.29
N LYS A 163 -26.69 2.70 5.55
CA LYS A 163 -26.43 3.42 6.81
C LYS A 163 -26.41 2.49 8.03
N MET A 164 -25.80 1.32 7.85
CA MET A 164 -25.70 0.31 8.89
C MET A 164 -24.62 0.64 9.93
N GLY A 165 -23.61 1.38 9.55
CA GLY A 165 -22.45 1.70 10.38
C GLY A 165 -21.22 0.88 10.01
N GLY A 166 -21.05 0.60 8.71
CA GLY A 166 -19.92 -0.10 8.14
C GLY A 166 -19.96 -1.60 8.38
N LEU A 167 -20.96 -2.29 7.79
CA LEU A 167 -21.03 -3.75 7.82
C LEU A 167 -19.87 -4.34 7.02
N ASN A 168 -18.88 -4.87 7.73
CA ASN A 168 -17.64 -5.42 7.19
C ASN A 168 -17.61 -6.95 7.30
N GLY A 169 -16.56 -7.63 6.93
CA GLY A 169 -16.25 -9.06 6.95
C GLY A 169 -17.35 -9.98 7.50
N PHE A 170 -18.33 -10.33 6.70
CA PHE A 170 -19.54 -11.03 7.16
C PHE A 170 -19.68 -12.45 6.61
N GLU A 171 -20.45 -13.26 7.31
CA GLU A 171 -20.78 -14.63 6.88
C GLU A 171 -22.25 -14.97 7.20
N PHE A 172 -22.81 -15.97 6.50
CA PHE A 172 -24.12 -16.54 6.84
C PHE A 172 -24.00 -17.59 7.93
N GLY A 173 -24.73 -17.39 9.01
CA GLY A 173 -24.78 -18.34 10.12
C GLY A 173 -25.63 -19.58 9.85
N PRO A 174 -25.62 -20.55 10.80
CA PRO A 174 -26.42 -21.80 10.71
C PRO A 174 -27.95 -21.57 10.59
N ASP A 175 -28.41 -20.41 11.06
CA ASP A 175 -29.81 -19.98 10.98
C ASP A 175 -30.19 -19.29 9.66
N ASP A 176 -29.27 -19.29 8.69
CA ASP A 176 -29.41 -18.68 7.37
C ASP A 176 -29.60 -17.16 7.41
N LYS A 177 -29.11 -16.52 8.48
CA LYS A 177 -29.01 -15.06 8.59
C LYS A 177 -27.55 -14.62 8.44
N LEU A 178 -27.37 -13.40 7.96
CA LEU A 178 -26.07 -12.81 7.79
C LEU A 178 -25.58 -12.23 9.14
N TYR A 179 -24.36 -12.54 9.54
CA TYR A 179 -23.68 -11.99 10.70
C TYR A 179 -22.47 -11.22 10.26
N GLY A 180 -22.26 -10.00 10.80
CA GLY A 180 -21.11 -9.19 10.46
C GLY A 180 -20.85 -8.08 11.46
N PRO A 181 -19.60 -7.59 11.53
CA PRO A 181 -19.24 -6.50 12.40
C PRO A 181 -19.71 -5.17 11.81
N LEU A 182 -20.07 -4.24 12.68
CA LEU A 182 -20.30 -2.84 12.35
C LEU A 182 -19.05 -2.05 12.74
N TRP A 183 -18.15 -1.85 11.81
CA TRP A 183 -16.81 -1.25 12.00
C TRP A 183 -16.84 0.04 12.82
N PHE A 184 -17.74 0.97 12.45
CA PHE A 184 -17.83 2.29 13.09
C PHE A 184 -18.62 2.30 14.41
N LYS A 185 -19.26 1.18 14.77
CA LYS A 185 -20.09 1.10 15.98
C LYS A 185 -19.52 0.19 17.06
N GLY A 186 -18.45 -0.58 16.77
CA GLY A 186 -17.90 -1.54 17.71
C GLY A 186 -18.88 -2.67 18.09
N GLN A 187 -19.70 -3.08 17.14
CA GLN A 187 -20.79 -4.05 17.33
C GLN A 187 -20.67 -5.20 16.34
N VAL A 188 -21.28 -6.32 16.67
CA VAL A 188 -21.59 -7.41 15.73
C VAL A 188 -23.10 -7.47 15.57
N ALA A 189 -23.54 -7.47 14.33
CA ALA A 189 -24.96 -7.49 13.97
C ALA A 189 -25.35 -8.81 13.30
N ARG A 190 -26.66 -9.13 13.38
CA ARG A 190 -27.36 -10.17 12.63
C ARG A 190 -28.36 -9.49 11.71
N VAL A 191 -28.32 -9.83 10.43
CA VAL A 191 -29.17 -9.24 9.39
C VAL A 191 -30.06 -10.29 8.76
N ASP A 192 -31.36 -10.02 8.74
CA ASP A 192 -32.33 -10.73 7.91
C ASP A 192 -32.38 -10.07 6.53
N VAL A 193 -31.63 -10.61 5.56
CA VAL A 193 -31.50 -10.02 4.21
C VAL A 193 -32.80 -10.09 3.40
N ASP A 194 -33.72 -10.98 3.74
CA ASP A 194 -35.01 -11.13 3.06
C ASP A 194 -36.00 -10.04 3.52
N LYS A 195 -35.87 -9.56 4.77
CA LYS A 195 -36.71 -8.52 5.35
C LYS A 195 -36.04 -7.13 5.37
N GLY A 196 -34.71 -7.07 5.27
CA GLY A 196 -33.94 -5.85 5.47
C GLY A 196 -33.94 -5.38 6.94
N GLU A 197 -33.88 -6.33 7.89
CA GLU A 197 -33.89 -6.07 9.33
C GLU A 197 -32.51 -6.37 9.94
N LEU A 198 -32.04 -5.46 10.80
CA LEU A 198 -30.77 -5.59 11.52
C LEU A 198 -31.02 -5.61 13.03
N SER A 199 -30.37 -6.54 13.73
CA SER A 199 -30.32 -6.61 15.19
C SER A 199 -28.89 -6.76 15.68
N VAL A 200 -28.56 -6.13 16.83
CA VAL A 200 -27.25 -6.26 17.47
C VAL A 200 -27.19 -7.57 18.23
N VAL A 201 -26.10 -8.32 18.01
CA VAL A 201 -25.79 -9.60 18.69
C VAL A 201 -24.84 -9.39 19.86
N ALA A 202 -23.78 -8.58 19.64
CA ALA A 202 -22.79 -8.26 20.65
C ALA A 202 -22.24 -6.86 20.43
N ASP A 203 -21.75 -6.20 21.48
CA ASP A 203 -21.20 -4.86 21.46
C ASP A 203 -19.88 -4.78 22.26
N GLY A 204 -19.32 -3.56 22.36
CA GLY A 204 -18.11 -3.31 23.13
C GLY A 204 -16.85 -3.91 22.52
N PHE A 205 -16.78 -4.00 21.21
CA PHE A 205 -15.54 -4.15 20.44
C PHE A 205 -14.93 -2.77 20.20
N LYS A 206 -13.63 -2.74 19.91
CA LYS A 206 -12.98 -1.48 19.58
C LYS A 206 -13.13 -1.17 18.08
N ILE A 207 -12.63 -2.05 17.23
CA ILE A 207 -12.77 -2.01 15.77
C ILE A 207 -12.95 -3.45 15.27
N PRO A 208 -14.17 -3.99 15.26
CA PRO A 208 -14.40 -5.34 14.74
C PRO A 208 -14.36 -5.31 13.22
N ALA A 209 -13.55 -6.19 12.59
CA ALA A 209 -13.34 -6.19 11.13
C ALA A 209 -14.06 -7.33 10.40
N ALA A 210 -13.98 -8.55 10.91
CA ALA A 210 -14.57 -9.70 10.24
C ALA A 210 -15.09 -10.75 11.21
N VAL A 211 -16.04 -11.58 10.74
CA VAL A 211 -16.57 -12.72 11.47
C VAL A 211 -16.64 -13.97 10.60
N ASN A 212 -16.43 -15.14 11.21
CA ASN A 212 -16.76 -16.44 10.61
C ASN A 212 -17.28 -17.42 11.66
N PHE A 213 -18.02 -18.44 11.18
CA PHE A 213 -18.50 -19.55 12.00
C PHE A 213 -17.62 -20.79 11.86
N ASP A 214 -17.37 -21.49 12.97
CA ASP A 214 -16.86 -22.86 12.90
C ASP A 214 -17.97 -23.88 12.60
N SER A 215 -17.60 -25.15 12.38
CA SER A 215 -18.56 -26.23 12.08
C SER A 215 -19.55 -26.49 13.21
N LYS A 216 -19.28 -26.02 14.44
CA LYS A 216 -20.09 -26.17 15.64
C LYS A 216 -21.07 -25.01 15.84
N GLY A 217 -21.01 -24.00 14.97
CA GLY A 217 -21.81 -22.78 15.04
C GLY A 217 -21.32 -21.75 16.08
N ASN A 218 -20.04 -21.83 16.50
CA ASN A 218 -19.43 -20.76 17.27
C ASN A 218 -19.03 -19.61 16.34
N LEU A 219 -19.33 -18.39 16.73
CA LEU A 219 -18.97 -17.19 15.99
C LEU A 219 -17.64 -16.64 16.47
N PHE A 220 -16.70 -16.44 15.56
CA PHE A 220 -15.41 -15.79 15.82
C PHE A 220 -15.37 -14.42 15.18
N VAL A 221 -14.79 -13.46 15.88
CA VAL A 221 -14.68 -12.05 15.49
C VAL A 221 -13.24 -11.62 15.64
N VAL A 222 -12.67 -10.96 14.64
CA VAL A 222 -11.38 -10.24 14.80
C VAL A 222 -11.63 -8.81 15.22
N ASP A 223 -10.99 -8.37 16.31
CA ASP A 223 -10.92 -6.96 16.70
C ASP A 223 -9.57 -6.39 16.26
N THR A 224 -9.60 -5.57 15.24
CA THR A 224 -8.42 -4.98 14.59
C THR A 224 -7.56 -4.18 15.55
N ALA A 225 -8.20 -3.33 16.37
CA ALA A 225 -7.49 -2.40 17.24
C ALA A 225 -6.89 -3.08 18.47
N LEU A 226 -7.61 -4.03 19.03
CA LEU A 226 -7.14 -4.78 20.20
C LEU A 226 -6.25 -5.96 19.83
N GLY A 227 -6.20 -6.33 18.53
CA GLY A 227 -5.45 -7.50 18.07
C GLY A 227 -6.03 -8.79 18.65
N GLN A 228 -7.34 -8.91 18.77
CA GLN A 228 -7.97 -10.04 19.42
C GLN A 228 -8.78 -10.90 18.45
N LEU A 229 -8.67 -12.21 18.60
CA LEU A 229 -9.68 -13.15 18.12
C LEU A 229 -10.65 -13.43 19.27
N VAL A 230 -11.92 -13.08 19.08
CA VAL A 230 -12.97 -13.17 20.11
C VAL A 230 -14.01 -14.18 19.69
N LYS A 231 -14.28 -15.17 20.55
CA LYS A 231 -15.41 -16.10 20.41
C LYS A 231 -16.65 -15.45 20.99
N VAL A 232 -17.74 -15.45 20.23
CA VAL A 232 -19.04 -14.86 20.60
C VAL A 232 -20.12 -15.94 20.58
N ASP A 233 -20.92 -16.01 21.62
CA ASP A 233 -22.17 -16.77 21.57
C ASP A 233 -23.23 -15.98 20.79
N PRO A 234 -23.68 -16.42 19.61
CA PRO A 234 -24.60 -15.65 18.79
C PRO A 234 -26.01 -15.51 19.37
N LYS A 235 -26.35 -16.27 20.41
CA LYS A 235 -27.66 -16.22 21.08
C LYS A 235 -27.68 -15.24 22.24
N THR A 236 -26.60 -15.19 23.00
CA THR A 236 -26.53 -14.40 24.24
C THR A 236 -25.66 -13.15 24.11
N GLY A 237 -24.82 -13.06 23.07
CA GLY A 237 -23.82 -12.01 22.90
C GLY A 237 -22.62 -12.13 23.83
N ALA A 238 -22.53 -13.22 24.62
CA ALA A 238 -21.40 -13.44 25.53
C ALA A 238 -20.09 -13.59 24.76
N LYS A 239 -19.05 -12.88 25.24
CA LYS A 239 -17.73 -12.81 24.58
C LYS A 239 -16.65 -13.48 25.41
N LYS A 240 -15.72 -14.17 24.73
CA LYS A 240 -14.48 -14.69 25.31
C LYS A 240 -13.33 -14.44 24.35
N VAL A 241 -12.26 -13.79 24.79
CA VAL A 241 -11.01 -13.69 24.00
C VAL A 241 -10.46 -15.11 23.82
N ALA A 242 -10.37 -15.56 22.59
CA ALA A 242 -9.83 -16.86 22.21
C ALA A 242 -8.32 -16.79 22.00
N ALA A 243 -7.82 -15.69 21.41
CA ALA A 243 -6.39 -15.46 21.24
C ALA A 243 -6.05 -13.97 21.28
N GLN A 244 -4.84 -13.66 21.75
CA GLN A 244 -4.24 -12.33 21.68
C GLN A 244 -3.16 -12.33 20.59
N LEU A 245 -3.35 -11.49 19.57
CA LEU A 245 -2.44 -11.24 18.47
C LEU A 245 -1.95 -9.79 18.53
N LYS A 246 -1.22 -9.35 17.49
CA LYS A 246 -0.94 -7.92 17.31
C LYS A 246 -2.12 -7.23 16.64
N ALA A 247 -2.28 -5.94 16.89
CA ALA A 247 -3.25 -5.08 16.20
C ALA A 247 -3.05 -5.06 14.67
N SER A 248 -3.92 -4.39 13.94
CA SER A 248 -4.02 -4.37 12.48
C SER A 248 -4.48 -5.70 11.86
N LEU A 249 -5.28 -6.47 12.59
CA LEU A 249 -5.99 -7.62 12.03
C LEU A 249 -7.03 -7.10 11.04
N ASP A 250 -7.32 -7.89 10.00
CA ASP A 250 -8.31 -7.50 9.00
C ASP A 250 -9.37 -8.58 8.79
N ASN A 251 -8.99 -9.74 8.34
CA ASN A 251 -9.93 -10.79 7.98
C ASN A 251 -9.58 -12.11 8.66
N LEU A 252 -10.54 -13.04 8.67
CA LEU A 252 -10.30 -14.42 9.08
C LEU A 252 -10.97 -15.38 8.10
N ALA A 253 -10.44 -16.59 8.01
CA ALA A 253 -11.07 -17.70 7.30
C ALA A 253 -10.99 -18.95 8.17
N ILE A 254 -12.04 -19.76 8.16
CA ILE A 254 -12.12 -21.03 8.89
C ILE A 254 -12.29 -22.17 7.87
N ASP A 255 -11.45 -23.19 7.96
CA ASP A 255 -11.54 -24.33 7.05
C ASP A 255 -12.45 -25.45 7.60
N ASP A 256 -12.67 -26.51 6.80
CA ASP A 256 -13.50 -27.67 7.13
C ASP A 256 -13.02 -28.49 8.34
N LYS A 257 -11.84 -28.17 8.86
CA LYS A 257 -11.25 -28.77 10.08
C LYS A 257 -11.27 -27.83 11.28
N ASP A 258 -12.04 -26.75 11.20
CA ASP A 258 -12.12 -25.68 12.19
C ASP A 258 -10.78 -24.99 12.49
N ARG A 259 -9.81 -24.99 11.53
CA ARG A 259 -8.58 -24.22 11.65
C ARG A 259 -8.86 -22.77 11.26
N ILE A 260 -8.45 -21.86 12.11
CA ILE A 260 -8.67 -20.42 11.93
C ILE A 260 -7.42 -19.76 11.39
N PHE A 261 -7.55 -19.04 10.29
CA PHE A 261 -6.49 -18.22 9.70
C PHE A 261 -6.86 -16.75 9.84
N VAL A 262 -5.92 -15.92 10.28
CA VAL A 262 -6.16 -14.48 10.50
C VAL A 262 -5.11 -13.70 9.73
N SER A 263 -5.54 -12.71 8.93
CA SER A 263 -4.65 -11.77 8.25
C SER A 263 -4.29 -10.59 9.16
N ASN A 264 -3.07 -10.08 8.98
CA ASN A 264 -2.58 -8.88 9.63
C ASN A 264 -1.94 -7.95 8.59
N MET A 265 -2.55 -6.80 8.39
CA MET A 265 -2.13 -5.83 7.37
C MET A 265 -0.70 -5.31 7.63
N ALA A 266 -0.40 -4.91 8.87
CA ALA A 266 0.89 -4.33 9.22
C ALA A 266 2.05 -5.34 9.23
N ASP A 267 1.78 -6.60 9.60
CA ASP A 267 2.77 -7.69 9.52
C ASP A 267 2.85 -8.28 8.10
N ASN A 268 1.97 -7.82 7.20
CA ASN A 268 1.85 -8.38 5.84
C ASN A 268 1.86 -9.91 5.88
N GLY A 269 1.03 -10.46 6.74
CA GLY A 269 1.15 -11.85 7.15
C GLY A 269 -0.16 -12.53 7.52
N ILE A 270 -0.08 -13.85 7.63
CA ILE A 270 -1.20 -14.71 8.01
C ILE A 270 -0.73 -15.63 9.13
N GLN A 271 -1.56 -15.76 10.16
CA GLN A 271 -1.35 -16.67 11.29
C GLN A 271 -2.47 -17.70 11.35
N GLU A 272 -2.13 -18.96 11.63
CA GLU A 272 -3.08 -19.99 12.06
C GLU A 272 -3.23 -19.88 13.58
N VAL A 273 -4.47 -19.90 14.06
CA VAL A 273 -4.81 -19.71 15.47
C VAL A 273 -5.58 -20.91 15.98
N ASP A 274 -5.13 -21.47 17.10
CA ASP A 274 -5.89 -22.46 17.87
C ASP A 274 -6.80 -21.71 18.86
N PRO A 275 -8.12 -21.72 18.68
CA PRO A 275 -9.04 -20.94 19.50
C PRO A 275 -9.23 -21.50 20.93
N GLU A 276 -8.84 -22.74 21.19
CA GLU A 276 -8.98 -23.36 22.53
C GLU A 276 -7.78 -23.03 23.43
N THR A 277 -6.58 -22.98 22.85
CA THR A 277 -5.34 -22.70 23.59
C THR A 277 -4.87 -21.25 23.44
N GLY A 278 -5.35 -20.54 22.43
CA GLY A 278 -4.87 -19.20 22.06
C GLY A 278 -3.48 -19.18 21.40
N THR A 279 -2.93 -20.37 21.12
CA THR A 279 -1.62 -20.44 20.45
C THR A 279 -1.70 -20.09 18.98
N THR A 280 -0.63 -19.50 18.46
CA THR A 280 -0.55 -19.08 17.06
C THR A 280 0.62 -19.74 16.35
N LYS A 281 0.44 -20.05 15.07
CA LYS A 281 1.49 -20.51 14.17
C LYS A 281 1.58 -19.56 13.00
N GLN A 282 2.78 -19.00 12.77
CA GLN A 282 3.02 -18.15 11.60
C GLN A 282 2.92 -19.00 10.32
N VAL A 283 2.03 -18.61 9.40
CA VAL A 283 1.93 -19.20 8.05
C VAL A 283 2.87 -18.48 7.11
N ILE A 284 2.75 -17.16 7.02
CA ILE A 284 3.58 -16.29 6.19
C ILE A 284 3.67 -14.91 6.85
N ILE A 285 4.81 -14.23 6.73
CA ILE A 285 5.02 -12.90 7.29
C ILE A 285 5.98 -12.10 6.41
N GLY A 286 5.74 -10.80 6.28
CA GLY A 286 6.66 -9.82 5.71
C GLY A 286 7.36 -8.98 6.78
N LYS A 287 8.54 -8.46 6.49
CA LYS A 287 9.20 -7.45 7.33
C LYS A 287 8.61 -6.05 7.10
N LEU A 288 8.09 -5.81 5.90
CA LEU A 288 7.44 -4.60 5.46
C LEU A 288 6.08 -4.95 4.83
N ALA A 289 5.12 -4.07 4.96
CA ALA A 289 3.80 -4.26 4.37
C ALA A 289 3.77 -3.76 2.92
N LEU A 290 4.06 -2.48 2.73
CA LEU A 290 4.23 -1.83 1.43
C LEU A 290 5.04 -0.54 1.64
N PRO A 291 6.38 -0.64 1.62
CA PRO A 291 7.24 0.52 1.83
C PRO A 291 7.11 1.49 0.67
N SER A 292 6.75 2.71 1.01
CA SER A 292 6.49 3.82 0.09
C SER A 292 7.56 4.90 0.26
N GLY A 293 7.19 6.15 0.51
CA GLY A 293 8.16 7.23 0.75
C GLY A 293 9.08 6.96 1.93
N ILE A 294 10.34 7.33 1.79
CA ILE A 294 11.37 7.17 2.83
C ILE A 294 12.13 8.46 3.08
N ALA A 295 12.53 8.67 4.33
CA ALA A 295 13.49 9.70 4.70
C ALA A 295 14.75 9.07 5.31
N VAL A 296 15.92 9.62 5.01
CA VAL A 296 17.19 9.16 5.59
C VAL A 296 17.79 10.26 6.46
N VAL A 297 18.11 9.90 7.69
CA VAL A 297 18.84 10.79 8.61
C VAL A 297 20.12 10.10 9.04
N SER A 298 21.22 10.83 8.89
CA SER A 298 22.55 10.37 9.29
C SER A 298 22.95 10.99 10.62
N ASP A 299 23.20 10.15 11.62
CA ASP A 299 23.78 10.55 12.90
C ASP A 299 25.25 10.05 12.90
N GLY A 300 26.17 10.92 12.48
CA GLY A 300 27.55 10.53 12.19
C GLY A 300 27.65 9.60 10.98
N ALA A 301 28.22 8.40 11.19
CA ALA A 301 28.34 7.39 10.14
C ALA A 301 27.12 6.43 10.06
N LYS A 302 26.15 6.61 10.94
CA LYS A 302 24.97 5.75 11.01
C LYS A 302 23.79 6.39 10.27
N ASP A 303 23.30 5.72 9.24
CA ASP A 303 22.06 6.08 8.54
C ASP A 303 20.87 5.35 9.18
N THR A 304 19.82 6.11 9.49
CA THR A 304 18.50 5.59 9.86
C THR A 304 17.51 5.95 8.77
N ILE A 305 16.83 4.96 8.24
CA ILE A 305 15.80 5.11 7.20
C ILE A 305 14.45 5.09 7.89
N TYR A 306 13.67 6.16 7.76
CA TYR A 306 12.30 6.29 8.21
C TYR A 306 11.37 5.90 7.07
N VAL A 307 10.54 4.90 7.27
CA VAL A 307 9.75 4.25 6.22
C VAL A 307 8.26 4.46 6.48
N ALA A 308 7.58 5.11 5.55
CA ALA A 308 6.14 5.08 5.43
C ALA A 308 5.75 3.74 4.80
N ASP A 309 5.22 2.82 5.60
CA ASP A 309 4.99 1.41 5.23
C ASP A 309 3.49 1.08 5.18
N LEU A 310 2.70 1.93 4.58
CA LEU A 310 1.24 1.92 4.41
C LEU A 310 0.44 1.61 5.69
N PHE A 311 0.65 0.46 6.33
CA PHE A 311 -0.04 0.02 7.56
C PHE A 311 0.82 0.17 8.82
N ALA A 312 2.04 0.69 8.67
CA ALA A 312 2.95 0.93 9.77
C ALA A 312 3.90 2.10 9.48
N TYR A 313 4.42 2.69 10.53
CA TYR A 313 5.59 3.55 10.47
C TYR A 313 6.76 2.80 11.07
N ARG A 314 7.85 2.70 10.34
CA ARG A 314 9.01 1.88 10.69
C ARG A 314 10.32 2.65 10.55
N THR A 315 11.35 2.18 11.24
CA THR A 315 12.73 2.57 10.99
C THR A 315 13.54 1.37 10.53
N VAL A 316 14.53 1.63 9.68
CA VAL A 316 15.47 0.63 9.20
C VAL A 316 16.89 1.12 9.45
N ASP A 317 17.74 0.27 10.02
CA ASP A 317 19.17 0.53 10.16
C ASP A 317 19.85 0.40 8.78
N GLY A 318 20.48 1.47 8.30
CA GLY A 318 21.07 1.54 6.96
C GLY A 318 22.31 0.66 6.75
N ALA A 319 22.89 0.12 7.84
CA ALA A 319 24.01 -0.81 7.76
C ALA A 319 23.55 -2.26 7.75
N THR A 320 22.62 -2.63 8.62
CA THR A 320 22.22 -4.02 8.89
C THR A 320 20.92 -4.44 8.24
N GLY A 321 20.04 -3.47 7.89
CA GLY A 321 18.68 -3.74 7.44
C GLY A 321 17.72 -4.20 8.55
N GLU A 322 18.11 -4.01 9.82
CA GLU A 322 17.22 -4.28 10.95
C GLU A 322 16.01 -3.33 10.91
N VAL A 323 14.81 -3.92 10.96
CA VAL A 323 13.54 -3.19 10.92
C VAL A 323 12.97 -3.07 12.32
N THR A 324 12.67 -1.85 12.75
CA THR A 324 11.98 -1.57 14.01
C THR A 324 10.63 -0.93 13.71
N GLU A 325 9.57 -1.51 14.25
CA GLU A 325 8.23 -0.93 14.20
C GLU A 325 8.11 0.21 15.20
N VAL A 326 7.71 1.39 14.75
CA VAL A 326 7.51 2.59 15.56
C VAL A 326 6.04 2.76 15.92
N ALA A 327 5.17 2.62 14.92
CA ALA A 327 3.72 2.71 15.09
C ALA A 327 3.02 1.77 14.11
N ARG A 328 1.86 1.26 14.52
CA ARG A 328 1.03 0.32 13.76
C ARG A 328 -0.35 0.91 13.58
N MET A 329 -0.85 0.90 12.36
CA MET A 329 -2.16 1.42 12.04
C MET A 329 -3.27 0.62 12.72
N HIS A 330 -4.34 1.30 13.05
CA HIS A 330 -5.51 0.77 13.76
C HIS A 330 -5.23 0.25 15.19
N ALA A 331 -4.00 0.26 15.69
CA ALA A 331 -3.76 -0.11 17.09
C ALA A 331 -4.42 0.90 18.04
N ASP A 332 -5.01 0.41 19.13
CA ASP A 332 -5.73 1.27 20.08
C ASP A 332 -4.83 2.38 20.63
N GLY A 333 -5.29 3.62 20.53
CA GLY A 333 -4.57 4.81 20.97
C GLY A 333 -3.39 5.24 20.09
N VAL A 334 -3.19 4.62 18.91
CA VAL A 334 -2.14 4.99 17.94
C VAL A 334 -2.77 5.76 16.77
N PRO A 335 -2.55 7.07 16.69
CA PRO A 335 -3.10 7.89 15.61
C PRO A 335 -2.21 7.83 14.36
N LEU A 336 -2.13 6.68 13.70
CA LEU A 336 -1.42 6.50 12.43
C LEU A 336 -2.43 6.30 11.30
N GLU A 337 -2.31 7.06 10.22
CA GLU A 337 -3.24 7.04 9.09
C GLU A 337 -2.53 6.80 7.77
N TYR A 338 -2.48 5.56 7.30
CA TYR A 338 -1.98 5.13 5.98
C TYR A 338 -0.75 5.90 5.48
N PRO A 339 0.39 5.85 6.17
CA PRO A 339 1.57 6.63 5.78
C PRO A 339 2.10 6.15 4.42
N MET A 340 2.22 7.08 3.47
CA MET A 340 2.67 6.81 2.10
C MET A 340 3.87 7.63 1.68
N SER A 341 4.21 8.67 2.44
CA SER A 341 5.43 9.45 2.25
C SER A 341 6.06 9.76 3.60
N ALA A 342 7.37 9.89 3.63
CA ALA A 342 8.13 10.30 4.80
C ALA A 342 9.20 11.31 4.42
N THR A 343 9.24 12.45 5.13
CA THR A 343 10.33 13.40 5.11
C THR A 343 10.80 13.70 6.51
N ALA A 344 12.05 14.14 6.67
CA ALA A 344 12.62 14.39 7.98
C ALA A 344 13.34 15.73 8.04
N LYS A 345 13.15 16.46 9.16
CA LYS A 345 13.91 17.68 9.48
C LYS A 345 14.11 17.80 10.99
N GLY A 346 15.38 17.86 11.41
CA GLY A 346 15.72 17.92 12.84
C GLY A 346 15.13 16.73 13.62
N ASP A 347 14.36 17.04 14.66
CA ASP A 347 13.68 16.04 15.50
C ASP A 347 12.25 15.71 15.01
N THR A 348 11.93 16.00 13.77
CA THR A 348 10.59 15.77 13.20
C THR A 348 10.64 14.89 11.96
N VAL A 349 9.66 13.99 11.86
CA VAL A 349 9.31 13.27 10.63
C VAL A 349 7.88 13.68 10.25
N LEU A 350 7.67 14.00 8.97
CA LEU A 350 6.34 14.19 8.40
C LEU A 350 5.95 12.91 7.66
N LEU A 351 4.72 12.45 7.90
CA LEU A 351 4.12 11.34 7.17
C LEU A 351 2.88 11.87 6.44
N SER A 352 2.78 11.63 5.14
CA SER A 352 1.62 12.06 4.34
C SER A 352 0.78 10.87 3.91
N SER A 353 -0.53 11.09 3.79
CA SER A 353 -1.49 10.11 3.29
C SER A 353 -2.43 10.76 2.27
N TRP A 354 -2.28 10.40 1.01
CA TRP A 354 -3.21 10.89 -0.02
C TRP A 354 -4.61 10.29 0.15
N PHE A 355 -4.73 9.12 0.79
CA PHE A 355 -5.99 8.42 0.98
C PHE A 355 -6.87 9.09 2.05
N THR A 356 -6.28 9.49 3.18
CA THR A 356 -7.02 10.16 4.27
C THR A 356 -6.97 11.69 4.19
N GLY A 357 -6.16 12.24 3.30
CA GLY A 357 -5.99 13.71 3.21
C GLY A 357 -5.23 14.28 4.40
N THR A 358 -4.29 13.53 4.99
CA THR A 358 -3.59 13.91 6.21
C THR A 358 -2.10 14.12 6.02
N VAL A 359 -1.52 15.00 6.85
CA VAL A 359 -0.09 15.11 7.11
C VAL A 359 0.12 15.00 8.61
N GLN A 360 0.91 14.03 9.05
CA GLN A 360 1.20 13.76 10.44
C GLN A 360 2.58 14.29 10.80
N VAL A 361 2.66 15.02 11.91
CA VAL A 361 3.92 15.52 12.48
C VAL A 361 4.33 14.58 13.61
N VAL A 362 5.41 13.84 13.40
CA VAL A 362 5.88 12.81 14.33
C VAL A 362 7.20 13.24 14.97
N ASP A 363 7.32 13.03 16.27
CA ASP A 363 8.58 13.18 16.98
C ASP A 363 9.54 12.05 16.61
N ARG A 364 10.67 12.38 16.03
CA ARG A 364 11.64 11.40 15.51
C ARG A 364 12.23 10.50 16.59
N LYS A 365 12.42 11.01 17.80
CA LYS A 365 13.06 10.29 18.91
C LYS A 365 12.10 9.33 19.62
N THR A 366 10.86 9.77 19.78
CA THR A 366 9.86 9.01 20.54
C THR A 366 8.89 8.23 19.67
N GLY A 367 8.83 8.54 18.37
CA GLY A 367 7.85 7.98 17.43
C GLY A 367 6.40 8.44 17.66
N LYS A 368 6.18 9.39 18.58
CA LYS A 368 4.83 9.87 18.91
C LYS A 368 4.38 10.93 17.92
N THR A 369 3.15 10.81 17.47
CA THR A 369 2.47 11.86 16.70
C THR A 369 2.27 13.08 17.61
N LYS A 370 2.82 14.24 17.22
CA LYS A 370 2.65 15.54 17.87
C LYS A 370 1.40 16.25 17.38
N GLU A 371 1.13 16.11 16.08
CA GLU A 371 0.05 16.83 15.42
C GLU A 371 -0.42 16.09 14.18
N MET A 372 -1.70 16.21 13.86
CA MET A 372 -2.30 15.71 12.62
C MET A 372 -3.00 16.85 11.91
N LEU A 373 -2.60 17.10 10.67
CA LEU A 373 -3.19 18.09 9.78
C LEU A 373 -4.11 17.36 8.80
N HIS A 374 -5.39 17.74 8.74
CA HIS A 374 -6.41 17.10 7.92
C HIS A 374 -6.85 17.95 6.73
N GLU A 375 -7.73 17.43 5.90
CA GLU A 375 -8.43 18.11 4.81
C GLU A 375 -7.54 18.59 3.66
N PHE A 376 -6.38 17.95 3.44
CA PHE A 376 -5.64 18.12 2.20
C PHE A 376 -6.26 17.31 1.07
N LYS A 377 -6.07 17.78 -0.17
CA LYS A 377 -6.61 17.12 -1.37
C LYS A 377 -5.59 16.17 -1.96
N ALA A 378 -5.59 14.93 -1.48
CA ALA A 378 -4.62 13.90 -1.85
C ALA A 378 -3.16 14.38 -1.69
N PRO A 379 -2.68 14.64 -0.45
CA PRO A 379 -1.29 15.07 -0.19
C PRO A 379 -0.35 13.90 -0.43
N HIS A 380 0.59 14.06 -1.36
CA HIS A 380 1.58 13.02 -1.66
C HIS A 380 2.85 13.15 -0.85
N ASP A 381 3.33 14.38 -0.63
CA ASP A 381 4.53 14.61 0.16
C ASP A 381 4.47 15.95 0.90
N ALA A 382 5.26 16.09 1.97
CA ALA A 382 5.31 17.28 2.78
C ALA A 382 6.73 17.59 3.26
N VAL A 383 7.10 18.87 3.32
CA VAL A 383 8.40 19.35 3.82
C VAL A 383 8.20 20.45 4.84
N MET A 384 8.85 20.36 5.99
CA MET A 384 8.83 21.40 7.02
C MET A 384 9.84 22.50 6.68
N LEU A 385 9.45 23.76 6.75
CA LEU A 385 10.32 24.92 6.62
C LEU A 385 10.97 25.32 7.95
N ASP A 386 11.94 26.26 7.90
CA ASP A 386 12.66 26.72 9.10
C ASP A 386 11.77 27.49 10.08
N ASP A 387 10.71 28.12 9.59
CA ASP A 387 9.71 28.84 10.41
C ASP A 387 8.62 27.93 11.00
N GLY A 388 8.74 26.61 10.81
CA GLY A 388 7.78 25.62 11.29
C GLY A 388 6.56 25.42 10.40
N SER A 389 6.38 26.23 9.34
CA SER A 389 5.33 25.95 8.36
C SER A 389 5.65 24.71 7.51
N ILE A 390 4.63 24.10 6.94
CA ILE A 390 4.75 22.87 6.15
C ILE A 390 4.31 23.16 4.73
N LEU A 391 5.17 22.82 3.75
CA LEU A 391 4.79 22.77 2.35
C LEU A 391 4.27 21.36 2.03
N VAL A 392 3.15 21.29 1.33
CA VAL A 392 2.44 20.04 1.01
C VAL A 392 2.16 19.99 -0.50
N ASN A 393 2.59 18.92 -1.14
CA ASN A 393 2.19 18.60 -2.51
C ASN A 393 0.78 18.01 -2.51
N GLU A 394 -0.19 18.73 -3.05
CA GLU A 394 -1.54 18.22 -3.26
C GLU A 394 -1.76 17.79 -4.72
N LEU A 395 -1.86 16.48 -4.94
CA LEU A 395 -2.19 15.94 -6.27
C LEU A 395 -3.61 16.33 -6.69
N GLY A 396 -4.57 16.26 -5.76
CA GLY A 396 -5.99 16.53 -6.05
C GLY A 396 -6.28 17.98 -6.44
N SER A 397 -5.52 18.97 -5.92
CA SER A 397 -5.61 20.37 -6.33
C SER A 397 -4.55 20.79 -7.35
N LYS A 398 -3.61 19.89 -7.68
CA LYS A 398 -2.44 20.17 -8.56
C LYS A 398 -1.63 21.38 -8.06
N SER A 399 -1.40 21.46 -6.77
CA SER A 399 -0.86 22.66 -6.13
C SER A 399 0.18 22.32 -5.07
N LEU A 400 1.09 23.27 -4.82
CA LEU A 400 1.92 23.32 -3.64
C LEU A 400 1.24 24.23 -2.62
N ILE A 401 0.89 23.69 -1.47
CA ILE A 401 0.19 24.40 -0.39
C ILE A 401 1.16 24.66 0.76
N ARG A 402 1.16 25.87 1.30
CA ARG A 402 1.77 26.19 2.59
C ARG A 402 0.71 26.10 3.68
N ALA A 403 0.97 25.29 4.69
CA ALA A 403 0.17 25.16 5.88
C ALA A 403 0.91 25.75 7.09
N SER A 404 0.26 26.62 7.84
CA SER A 404 0.81 27.28 9.03
C SER A 404 -0.29 27.50 10.08
N GLY A 405 0.07 28.09 11.23
CA GLY A 405 -0.85 28.26 12.35
C GLY A 405 -1.15 26.96 13.08
N GLU A 406 -2.03 27.04 14.06
CA GLU A 406 -2.43 25.89 14.88
C GLU A 406 -3.11 24.82 14.00
N HIS A 407 -2.62 23.60 14.03
CA HIS A 407 -3.08 22.47 13.21
C HIS A 407 -3.08 22.74 11.69
N GLY A 408 -2.17 23.61 11.22
CA GLY A 408 -2.06 23.93 9.80
C GLY A 408 -3.33 24.54 9.20
N LYS A 409 -4.09 25.30 9.98
CA LYS A 409 -5.38 25.91 9.55
C LYS A 409 -5.20 27.01 8.52
N ASP A 410 -4.09 27.74 8.61
CA ASP A 410 -3.79 28.82 7.66
C ASP A 410 -3.15 28.21 6.41
N ARG A 411 -3.90 28.11 5.33
CA ARG A 411 -3.48 27.48 4.08
C ARG A 411 -3.42 28.46 2.94
N THR A 412 -2.28 28.50 2.26
CA THR A 412 -2.06 29.33 1.09
C THR A 412 -1.50 28.49 -0.05
N ALA A 413 -2.14 28.57 -1.22
CA ALA A 413 -1.56 28.00 -2.43
C ALA A 413 -0.36 28.85 -2.86
N ILE A 414 0.81 28.23 -2.90
CA ILE A 414 2.05 28.85 -3.36
C ILE A 414 2.10 28.87 -4.88
N VAL A 415 1.79 27.74 -5.51
CA VAL A 415 1.71 27.59 -6.95
C VAL A 415 0.68 26.53 -7.30
N GLY A 416 -0.04 26.72 -8.40
CA GLY A 416 -0.98 25.77 -8.99
C GLY A 416 -0.52 25.28 -10.36
N GLY A 417 -1.30 24.35 -10.94
CA GLY A 417 -1.04 23.80 -12.27
C GLY A 417 0.14 22.82 -12.32
N LEU A 418 0.45 22.17 -11.20
CA LEU A 418 1.43 21.07 -11.16
C LEU A 418 0.83 19.81 -11.78
N GLU A 419 1.57 19.15 -12.64
CA GLU A 419 1.08 17.95 -13.33
C GLU A 419 1.63 16.67 -12.66
N GLY A 420 0.86 16.19 -11.67
CA GLY A 420 1.23 15.01 -10.88
C GLY A 420 2.35 15.28 -9.88
N PRO A 421 2.19 16.24 -8.93
CA PRO A 421 3.20 16.48 -7.89
C PRO A 421 3.24 15.31 -6.91
N ILE A 422 4.35 14.58 -6.87
CA ILE A 422 4.52 13.36 -6.06
C ILE A 422 5.57 13.58 -4.97
N GLY A 423 6.86 13.59 -5.30
CA GLY A 423 7.94 13.70 -4.32
C GLY A 423 8.41 15.14 -4.13
N MET A 424 8.93 15.43 -2.94
CA MET A 424 9.43 16.75 -2.58
C MET A 424 10.71 16.66 -1.75
N ALA A 425 11.66 17.54 -2.03
CA ALA A 425 12.87 17.69 -1.23
C ALA A 425 13.21 19.17 -1.01
N ALA A 426 13.74 19.53 0.16
CA ALA A 426 14.14 20.89 0.45
C ALA A 426 15.29 21.35 -0.49
N ALA A 427 15.16 22.55 -1.05
CA ALA A 427 16.13 23.19 -1.94
C ALA A 427 16.75 24.45 -1.29
N GLY A 428 17.13 24.34 -0.03
CA GLY A 428 17.56 25.45 0.82
C GLY A 428 16.45 25.90 1.78
N LYS A 429 16.47 27.17 2.19
CA LYS A 429 15.54 27.68 3.22
C LYS A 429 14.15 28.01 2.67
N ASP A 430 14.10 28.55 1.45
CA ASP A 430 12.91 29.19 0.89
C ASP A 430 12.45 28.56 -0.42
N SER A 431 12.87 27.32 -0.70
CA SER A 431 12.46 26.61 -1.92
C SER A 431 12.48 25.09 -1.73
N VAL A 432 11.75 24.40 -2.62
CA VAL A 432 11.71 22.94 -2.70
C VAL A 432 11.91 22.47 -4.14
N TYR A 433 12.43 21.27 -4.30
CA TYR A 433 12.32 20.51 -5.54
C TYR A 433 11.07 19.65 -5.48
N VAL A 434 10.33 19.59 -6.59
CA VAL A 434 9.08 18.83 -6.74
C VAL A 434 9.21 17.98 -7.99
N THR A 435 8.94 16.68 -7.87
CA THR A 435 8.74 15.81 -9.04
C THR A 435 7.31 15.93 -9.54
N GLU A 436 7.15 16.15 -10.84
CA GLU A 436 5.84 16.18 -11.50
C GLU A 436 5.74 14.99 -12.44
N ALA A 437 5.18 13.91 -11.92
CA ALA A 437 5.20 12.59 -12.55
C ALA A 437 4.53 12.58 -13.94
N PHE A 438 3.41 13.29 -14.10
CA PHE A 438 2.67 13.29 -15.36
C PHE A 438 3.29 14.22 -16.41
N ALA A 439 3.96 15.28 -15.98
CA ALA A 439 4.72 16.16 -16.88
C ALA A 439 6.11 15.62 -17.22
N GLY A 440 6.62 14.67 -16.43
CA GLY A 440 7.99 14.16 -16.59
C GLY A 440 9.08 15.19 -16.29
N VAL A 441 8.86 16.04 -15.28
CA VAL A 441 9.81 17.11 -14.92
C VAL A 441 10.15 17.12 -13.43
N VAL A 442 11.26 17.75 -13.11
CA VAL A 442 11.58 18.23 -11.76
C VAL A 442 11.55 19.74 -11.77
N SER A 443 10.75 20.33 -10.92
CA SER A 443 10.63 21.78 -10.75
C SER A 443 11.28 22.22 -9.44
N LYS A 444 11.97 23.36 -9.44
CA LYS A 444 12.33 24.11 -8.24
C LYS A 444 11.29 25.18 -8.01
N ILE A 445 10.71 25.22 -6.81
CA ILE A 445 9.63 26.15 -6.47
C ILE A 445 10.02 26.93 -5.22
N GLY A 446 10.04 28.26 -5.31
CA GLY A 446 10.25 29.16 -4.20
C GLY A 446 8.98 29.35 -3.37
N THR A 447 9.13 29.67 -2.09
CA THR A 447 7.99 30.04 -1.22
C THR A 447 7.28 31.34 -1.66
N ASN A 448 7.89 32.10 -2.56
CA ASN A 448 7.30 33.26 -3.26
C ASN A 448 6.47 32.88 -4.50
N GLY A 449 6.37 31.60 -4.85
CA GLY A 449 5.64 31.11 -6.02
C GLY A 449 6.44 31.05 -7.32
N GLU A 450 7.71 31.46 -7.31
CA GLU A 450 8.58 31.33 -8.48
C GLU A 450 8.84 29.86 -8.78
N ARG A 451 8.61 29.42 -10.03
CA ARG A 451 8.80 28.06 -10.49
C ARG A 451 9.75 27.99 -11.66
N THR A 452 10.76 27.14 -11.56
CA THR A 452 11.73 26.86 -12.62
C THR A 452 11.84 25.35 -12.84
N VAL A 453 11.70 24.89 -14.07
CA VAL A 453 11.95 23.49 -14.44
C VAL A 453 13.45 23.26 -14.48
N VAL A 454 13.97 22.35 -13.65
CA VAL A 454 15.42 22.02 -13.56
C VAL A 454 15.79 20.78 -14.35
N ALA A 455 14.82 19.87 -14.62
CA ALA A 455 15.01 18.71 -15.49
C ALA A 455 13.70 18.36 -16.18
N LYS A 456 13.79 17.76 -17.37
CA LYS A 456 12.64 17.37 -18.20
C LYS A 456 12.87 16.04 -18.90
N ASP A 457 11.85 15.57 -19.61
CA ASP A 457 11.89 14.33 -20.40
C ASP A 457 12.10 13.08 -19.54
N LEU A 458 11.74 13.15 -18.25
CA LEU A 458 11.75 12.04 -17.32
C LEU A 458 10.45 11.20 -17.49
N LYS A 459 10.53 9.90 -17.16
CA LYS A 459 9.37 9.00 -17.24
C LYS A 459 8.83 8.71 -15.85
N MET A 460 7.76 9.40 -15.48
CA MET A 460 7.11 9.29 -14.17
C MET A 460 8.11 9.41 -13.01
N PRO A 461 8.74 10.57 -12.80
CA PRO A 461 9.60 10.79 -11.63
C PRO A 461 8.75 10.85 -10.36
N GLU A 462 9.16 10.11 -9.32
CA GLU A 462 8.47 10.04 -8.02
C GLU A 462 9.39 10.52 -6.90
N GLY A 463 9.98 9.61 -6.11
CA GLY A 463 10.84 9.98 -4.99
C GLY A 463 12.03 10.82 -5.40
N ILE A 464 12.38 11.81 -4.56
CA ILE A 464 13.48 12.73 -4.78
C ILE A 464 14.23 12.99 -3.48
N ALA A 465 15.56 13.05 -3.55
CA ALA A 465 16.40 13.45 -2.44
C ALA A 465 17.55 14.36 -2.94
N VAL A 466 18.05 15.23 -2.06
CA VAL A 466 19.23 16.07 -2.33
C VAL A 466 20.44 15.42 -1.70
N ALA A 467 21.45 15.11 -2.52
CA ALA A 467 22.72 14.59 -2.07
C ALA A 467 23.61 15.70 -1.47
N SER A 468 24.64 15.33 -0.69
CA SER A 468 25.54 16.27 -0.03
C SER A 468 26.33 17.17 -1.00
N ASP A 469 26.49 16.74 -2.25
CA ASP A 469 27.11 17.54 -3.34
C ASP A 469 26.11 18.47 -4.08
N GLY A 470 24.85 18.50 -3.62
CA GLY A 470 23.78 19.31 -4.19
C GLY A 470 23.08 18.71 -5.41
N ARG A 471 23.51 17.54 -5.89
CA ARG A 471 22.81 16.83 -6.95
C ARG A 471 21.51 16.22 -6.42
N LEU A 472 20.54 16.07 -7.31
CA LEU A 472 19.28 15.40 -6.99
C LEU A 472 19.40 13.93 -7.35
N VAL A 473 18.88 13.07 -6.48
CA VAL A 473 18.66 11.64 -6.79
C VAL A 473 17.17 11.45 -6.94
N VAL A 474 16.74 10.91 -8.09
CA VAL A 474 15.31 10.77 -8.44
C VAL A 474 15.01 9.34 -8.87
N ALA A 475 13.91 8.79 -8.35
CA ALA A 475 13.34 7.55 -8.85
C ALA A 475 12.49 7.84 -10.12
N GLU A 476 12.96 7.38 -11.26
CA GLU A 476 12.25 7.46 -12.54
C GLU A 476 11.53 6.13 -12.79
N VAL A 477 10.34 5.98 -12.18
CA VAL A 477 9.66 4.67 -12.08
C VAL A 477 9.16 4.16 -13.43
N GLY A 478 8.77 5.04 -14.33
CA GLY A 478 8.37 4.65 -15.69
C GLY A 478 9.53 4.13 -16.55
N ALA A 479 10.79 4.42 -16.16
CA ALA A 479 11.99 3.87 -16.77
C ALA A 479 12.66 2.79 -15.90
N LYS A 480 12.13 2.49 -14.71
CA LYS A 480 12.66 1.53 -13.74
C LYS A 480 14.11 1.78 -13.38
N ARG A 481 14.44 3.04 -13.08
CA ARG A 481 15.83 3.45 -12.77
C ARG A 481 15.91 4.56 -11.72
N LEU A 482 17.09 4.70 -11.12
CA LEU A 482 17.50 5.89 -10.39
C LEU A 482 18.39 6.76 -11.27
N VAL A 483 18.18 8.06 -11.19
CA VAL A 483 18.99 9.06 -11.89
C VAL A 483 19.55 10.11 -10.94
N SER A 484 20.73 10.63 -11.27
CA SER A 484 21.33 11.80 -10.66
C SER A 484 21.12 13.00 -11.58
N ILE A 485 20.63 14.10 -11.05
CA ILE A 485 20.38 15.34 -11.80
C ILE A 485 21.24 16.46 -11.24
N ASP A 486 21.96 17.17 -12.09
CA ASP A 486 22.61 18.43 -11.73
C ASP A 486 21.57 19.56 -11.84
N PRO A 487 21.14 20.17 -10.73
CA PRO A 487 20.05 21.16 -10.76
C PRO A 487 20.45 22.48 -11.47
N ASN A 488 21.72 22.73 -11.73
CA ASN A 488 22.17 23.93 -12.42
C ASN A 488 22.18 23.78 -13.94
N SER A 489 22.58 22.60 -14.43
CA SER A 489 22.66 22.33 -15.87
C SER A 489 21.45 21.53 -16.41
N GLY A 490 20.68 20.89 -15.53
CA GLY A 490 19.61 19.95 -15.91
C GLY A 490 20.15 18.61 -16.43
N THR A 491 21.45 18.34 -16.32
CA THR A 491 22.06 17.10 -16.82
C THR A 491 21.60 15.91 -16.01
N VAL A 492 20.99 14.92 -16.69
CA VAL A 492 20.51 13.66 -16.11
C VAL A 492 21.51 12.55 -16.39
N THR A 493 21.92 11.82 -15.35
CA THR A 493 22.85 10.69 -15.44
C THR A 493 22.26 9.50 -14.73
N GLU A 494 22.25 8.32 -15.37
CA GLU A 494 21.76 7.11 -14.75
C GLU A 494 22.70 6.63 -13.62
N ILE A 495 22.12 6.28 -12.47
CA ILE A 495 22.79 5.66 -11.33
C ILE A 495 22.67 4.14 -11.42
N ALA A 496 21.45 3.64 -11.59
CA ALA A 496 21.13 2.22 -11.67
C ALA A 496 19.83 2.01 -12.45
N GLY A 497 19.80 1.02 -13.31
CA GLY A 497 18.64 0.64 -14.12
C GLY A 497 18.09 -0.76 -13.81
N ASN A 498 17.00 -1.13 -14.47
CA ASN A 498 16.28 -2.40 -14.28
C ASN A 498 15.88 -2.66 -12.82
N LEU A 499 15.46 -1.62 -12.11
CA LEU A 499 15.08 -1.69 -10.70
C LEU A 499 13.65 -2.19 -10.55
N PRO A 500 13.34 -2.94 -9.46
CA PRO A 500 11.99 -3.41 -9.16
C PRO A 500 11.15 -2.29 -8.51
N ILE A 501 10.84 -1.27 -9.28
CA ILE A 501 10.05 -0.09 -8.87
C ILE A 501 8.95 0.20 -9.87
N GLY A 502 7.95 0.98 -9.47
CA GLY A 502 6.84 1.40 -10.29
C GLY A 502 5.72 0.34 -10.34
N LEU A 503 5.10 0.06 -9.20
CA LEU A 503 3.88 -0.73 -9.12
C LEU A 503 2.77 -0.02 -9.91
N PRO A 504 2.12 -0.69 -10.87
CA PRO A 504 1.09 -0.05 -11.68
C PRO A 504 -0.04 0.50 -10.83
N ALA A 505 -0.45 1.74 -11.10
CA ALA A 505 -1.66 2.32 -10.50
C ALA A 505 -2.90 1.54 -10.94
N ASN A 506 -3.88 1.44 -10.06
CA ASN A 506 -5.15 0.78 -10.38
C ASN A 506 -5.97 1.63 -11.36
N PRO A 507 -6.48 1.07 -12.47
CA PRO A 507 -7.28 1.83 -13.42
C PRO A 507 -8.56 2.38 -12.79
N GLY A 508 -8.84 3.66 -13.03
CA GLY A 508 -10.12 4.31 -12.66
C GLY A 508 -10.32 4.56 -11.17
N GLY A 509 -9.31 4.34 -10.35
CA GLY A 509 -9.34 4.61 -8.91
C GLY A 509 -8.94 6.04 -8.54
N LEU A 510 -8.94 6.30 -7.25
CA LEU A 510 -8.21 7.41 -6.64
C LEU A 510 -6.74 7.38 -7.11
N PRO A 511 -6.00 8.49 -7.01
CA PRO A 511 -4.57 8.46 -7.33
C PRO A 511 -3.91 7.38 -6.46
N THR A 512 -3.64 6.24 -7.09
CA THR A 512 -3.24 5.01 -6.40
C THR A 512 -1.76 4.75 -6.52
N ASN A 513 -0.99 5.79 -6.77
CA ASN A 513 0.45 5.67 -6.79
C ASN A 513 0.94 5.48 -5.36
N ILE A 514 1.49 4.31 -5.12
CA ILE A 514 2.35 4.07 -3.97
C ILE A 514 3.72 4.58 -4.39
N PRO A 515 4.16 5.76 -3.93
CA PRO A 515 5.36 6.36 -4.47
C PRO A 515 6.61 5.60 -4.05
N THR A 516 7.51 5.36 -5.01
CA THR A 516 8.87 4.90 -4.72
C THR A 516 9.63 6.00 -3.99
N GLY A 517 10.01 5.75 -2.75
CA GLY A 517 10.80 6.69 -1.96
C GLY A 517 12.29 6.60 -2.25
N VAL A 518 12.99 7.73 -2.15
CA VAL A 518 14.45 7.83 -2.29
C VAL A 518 15.01 8.65 -1.14
N GLY A 519 16.12 8.21 -0.58
CA GLY A 519 16.87 8.95 0.44
C GLY A 519 18.38 8.80 0.26
N VAL A 520 19.15 9.78 0.71
CA VAL A 520 20.62 9.78 0.60
C VAL A 520 21.22 10.00 1.98
N GLY A 521 22.09 9.10 2.40
CA GLY A 521 22.88 9.22 3.62
C GLY A 521 24.06 10.20 3.46
N ALA A 522 24.65 10.64 4.59
CA ALA A 522 25.75 11.61 4.59
C ALA A 522 27.00 11.11 3.85
N SER A 523 27.22 9.79 3.78
CA SER A 523 28.29 9.16 3.01
C SER A 523 28.06 9.13 1.49
N GLY A 524 26.88 9.57 1.03
CA GLY A 524 26.44 9.43 -0.36
C GLY A 524 25.84 8.06 -0.70
N THR A 525 25.63 7.21 0.30
CA THR A 525 24.85 5.98 0.13
C THR A 525 23.40 6.33 -0.19
N ILE A 526 22.85 5.72 -1.24
CA ILE A 526 21.47 5.95 -1.66
C ILE A 526 20.61 4.76 -1.18
N TYR A 527 19.42 5.06 -0.71
CA TYR A 527 18.41 4.07 -0.36
C TYR A 527 17.14 4.35 -1.16
N PHE A 528 16.45 3.28 -1.56
CA PHE A 528 15.15 3.41 -2.19
C PHE A 528 14.21 2.29 -1.74
N SER A 529 12.91 2.60 -1.68
CA SER A 529 11.87 1.60 -1.48
C SER A 529 11.51 0.94 -2.80
N SER A 530 11.29 -0.37 -2.76
CA SER A 530 10.69 -1.12 -3.86
C SER A 530 9.22 -1.39 -3.52
N ASP A 531 8.34 -0.68 -4.18
CA ASP A 531 6.89 -0.88 -4.15
C ASP A 531 6.47 -2.18 -4.84
N VAL A 532 7.28 -2.70 -5.77
CA VAL A 532 7.05 -3.97 -6.48
C VAL A 532 7.38 -5.19 -5.64
N GLU A 533 8.44 -5.13 -4.83
CA GLU A 533 8.92 -6.28 -4.04
C GLU A 533 8.71 -6.13 -2.53
N ASN A 534 8.18 -4.99 -2.06
CA ASN A 534 8.06 -4.63 -0.63
C ASN A 534 9.39 -4.70 0.11
N ALA A 535 10.41 -4.12 -0.49
CA ALA A 535 11.81 -4.21 -0.04
C ALA A 535 12.44 -2.81 0.12
N ILE A 536 13.52 -2.72 0.87
CA ILE A 536 14.42 -1.55 0.85
C ILE A 536 15.72 -1.97 0.21
N TYR A 537 16.19 -1.16 -0.73
CA TYR A 537 17.46 -1.34 -1.43
C TYR A 537 18.47 -0.28 -1.01
N LYS A 538 19.73 -0.66 -1.11
CA LYS A 538 20.91 0.17 -0.86
C LYS A 538 21.75 0.23 -2.11
N VAL A 539 22.22 1.42 -2.48
CA VAL A 539 23.07 1.69 -3.64
C VAL A 539 24.33 2.40 -3.17
N THR A 540 25.47 1.79 -3.42
CA THR A 540 26.79 2.32 -3.04
C THR A 540 27.69 2.49 -4.26
N LYS A 541 28.56 3.48 -4.23
CA LYS A 541 29.63 3.61 -5.24
C LYS A 541 30.65 2.49 -5.04
N LYS A 542 31.05 1.83 -6.14
CA LYS A 542 32.17 0.88 -6.16
C LYS A 542 33.52 1.56 -6.15
#